data_d119fa665019b0233d3bde563fe246ad
#
_entry.id   d119fa665019b0233d3bde563fe246ad
#
_cell.length_a   1.000
_cell.length_b   1.000
_cell.length_c   1.000
_cell.angle_alpha   90.00
_cell.angle_beta   90.00
_cell.angle_gamma   90.00
#
_symmetry.space_group_name_H-M   'P 1'
#
loop_
_entity.id
_entity.type
_entity.pdbx_description
1 polymer ?
#
loop_
_entity_poly.entity_id
_entity_poly.type
_entity_poly.pdbx_seq_one_letter_code
_entity_poly.pdbx_strand_id
1 'polypeptide(L)'
;LPARFISGLPHGAFFGTATLIAKTVADKGKEAQAVSAMVTGQTVANMIGVPAGTLMSEFLSCRLAFIVLSAWAAMTVFLALSWVPAIAPVKDVGLAGQFRFLRKPGPWLILGAVFTGNAGVFCWWSYVSPWLQKTGGYDSDMVPFLMMLAGFGMVVGGIIGGRITDNWRHAGTAALGQAISGVGLLLVFLVPGNHVSAAIFTFWIAFGLFFISAPQQLLMTESGKGGGELLAGAAVQVAFNFGNAVGSMVGGGMLNLSGMNYHFTALGGVPLAVIAVALLTIYSMRHETHTDALERMREITV
;
A
#
# COMPACT_ATOMS: atom_id res chain seq x y z
N LEU A 1 -4.38 26.09 -0.33
CA LEU A 1 -3.74 25.15 -1.27
C LEU A 1 -2.23 25.00 -1.03
N PRO A 2 -1.39 26.07 -0.95
CA PRO A 2 0.07 25.92 -0.79
C PRO A 2 0.47 25.19 0.51
N ALA A 3 -0.17 25.49 1.64
CA ALA A 3 0.12 24.84 2.92
C ALA A 3 -0.14 23.32 2.88
N ARG A 4 -1.19 22.87 2.18
CA ARG A 4 -1.44 21.43 1.99
C ARG A 4 -0.44 20.76 1.07
N PHE A 5 0.05 21.47 0.06
CA PHE A 5 1.12 20.95 -0.78
C PHE A 5 2.41 20.76 0.03
N ILE A 6 2.81 21.77 0.81
CA ILE A 6 4.00 21.71 1.66
C ILE A 6 3.88 20.60 2.70
N SER A 7 2.71 20.43 3.33
CA SER A 7 2.49 19.36 4.31
C SER A 7 2.50 17.94 3.71
N GLY A 8 2.29 17.81 2.41
CA GLY A 8 2.38 16.53 1.69
C GLY A 8 3.79 16.11 1.30
N LEU A 9 4.73 17.05 1.18
CA LEU A 9 6.11 16.74 0.75
C LEU A 9 6.84 15.74 1.66
N PRO A 10 6.75 15.80 3.01
CA PRO A 10 7.43 14.86 3.88
C PRO A 10 6.93 13.42 3.76
N HIS A 11 5.70 13.20 3.25
CA HIS A 11 5.06 11.88 3.22
C HIS A 11 5.90 10.84 2.44
N GLY A 12 6.33 11.16 1.23
CA GLY A 12 7.15 10.26 0.42
C GLY A 12 8.53 10.01 1.04
N ALA A 13 9.17 11.06 1.55
CA ALA A 13 10.46 10.95 2.23
C ALA A 13 10.36 10.11 3.50
N PHE A 14 9.28 10.27 4.27
CA PHE A 14 9.02 9.49 5.49
C PHE A 14 8.94 7.99 5.19
N PHE A 15 8.17 7.58 4.19
CA PHE A 15 8.02 6.16 3.86
C PHE A 15 9.33 5.50 3.41
N GLY A 16 10.12 6.18 2.58
CA GLY A 16 11.45 5.69 2.17
C GLY A 16 12.38 5.52 3.36
N THR A 17 12.46 6.54 4.22
CA THR A 17 13.32 6.53 5.42
C THR A 17 12.84 5.50 6.44
N ALA A 18 11.54 5.47 6.75
CA ALA A 18 10.98 4.55 7.73
C ALA A 18 11.12 3.08 7.30
N THR A 19 10.96 2.79 6.00
CA THR A 19 11.21 1.44 5.45
C THR A 19 12.66 1.02 5.63
N LEU A 20 13.61 1.92 5.33
CA LEU A 20 15.03 1.63 5.50
C LEU A 20 15.38 1.40 6.97
N ILE A 21 14.87 2.24 7.87
CA ILE A 21 15.06 2.09 9.32
C ILE A 21 14.47 0.75 9.79
N ALA A 22 13.21 0.46 9.45
CA ALA A 22 12.54 -0.78 9.83
C ALA A 22 13.33 -2.01 9.37
N LYS A 23 13.81 -2.00 8.12
CA LYS A 23 14.65 -3.07 7.58
C LYS A 23 15.99 -3.22 8.31
N THR A 24 16.63 -2.11 8.67
CA THR A 24 17.96 -2.11 9.31
C THR A 24 17.91 -2.57 10.77
N VAL A 25 16.81 -2.26 11.48
CA VAL A 25 16.61 -2.62 12.89
C VAL A 25 16.00 -4.01 13.06
N ALA A 26 15.41 -4.57 12.01
CA ALA A 26 14.78 -5.89 12.03
C ALA A 26 15.79 -7.01 12.29
N ASP A 27 15.33 -8.07 12.96
CA ASP A 27 16.05 -9.33 13.03
C ASP A 27 16.24 -9.91 11.61
N LYS A 28 17.33 -10.66 11.40
CA LYS A 28 17.57 -11.34 10.11
C LYS A 28 16.39 -12.25 9.76
N GLY A 29 15.88 -12.12 8.53
CA GLY A 29 14.73 -12.87 8.02
C GLY A 29 13.37 -12.39 8.52
N LYS A 30 13.28 -11.20 9.13
CA LYS A 30 12.03 -10.56 9.56
C LYS A 30 11.85 -9.13 9.02
N GLU A 31 12.59 -8.80 7.96
CA GLU A 31 12.59 -7.46 7.38
C GLU A 31 11.20 -7.06 6.85
N ALA A 32 10.49 -8.00 6.20
CA ALA A 32 9.14 -7.73 5.71
C ALA A 32 8.12 -7.58 6.84
N GLN A 33 8.27 -8.32 7.93
CA GLN A 33 7.43 -8.17 9.11
C GLN A 33 7.62 -6.79 9.76
N ALA A 34 8.85 -6.29 9.85
CA ALA A 34 9.14 -4.98 10.39
C ALA A 34 8.55 -3.85 9.52
N VAL A 35 8.69 -3.94 8.19
CA VAL A 35 8.05 -3.03 7.24
C VAL A 35 6.53 -3.12 7.32
N SER A 36 5.98 -4.33 7.44
CA SER A 36 4.53 -4.54 7.63
C SER A 36 4.02 -3.92 8.92
N ALA A 37 4.76 -4.03 10.03
CA ALA A 37 4.39 -3.39 11.29
C ALA A 37 4.32 -1.87 11.16
N MET A 38 5.27 -1.25 10.45
CA MET A 38 5.26 0.18 10.14
C MET A 38 3.98 0.57 9.35
N VAL A 39 3.66 -0.18 8.30
CA VAL A 39 2.46 0.08 7.48
C VAL A 39 1.18 -0.21 8.26
N THR A 40 1.17 -1.19 9.16
CA THR A 40 0.05 -1.46 10.06
C THR A 40 -0.25 -0.27 10.96
N GLY A 41 0.78 0.43 11.44
CA GLY A 41 0.61 1.69 12.19
C GLY A 41 -0.18 2.74 11.41
N GLN A 42 0.08 2.91 10.11
CA GLN A 42 -0.71 3.78 9.25
C GLN A 42 -2.17 3.32 9.14
N THR A 43 -2.41 2.01 9.04
CA THR A 43 -3.77 1.47 8.96
C THR A 43 -4.56 1.72 10.24
N VAL A 44 -3.94 1.48 11.39
CA VAL A 44 -4.55 1.77 12.71
C VAL A 44 -4.86 3.27 12.83
N ALA A 45 -3.92 4.13 12.39
CA ALA A 45 -4.13 5.57 12.38
C ALA A 45 -5.30 5.97 11.48
N ASN A 46 -5.48 5.36 10.32
CA ASN A 46 -6.63 5.62 9.45
C ASN A 46 -7.93 5.08 10.07
N MET A 47 -7.91 3.89 10.65
CA MET A 47 -9.09 3.25 11.23
C MET A 47 -9.65 4.01 12.43
N ILE A 48 -8.79 4.58 13.26
CA ILE A 48 -9.18 5.29 14.49
C ILE A 48 -9.13 6.81 14.27
N GLY A 49 -8.08 7.30 13.63
CA GLY A 49 -7.80 8.73 13.52
C GLY A 49 -8.79 9.46 12.62
N VAL A 50 -9.26 8.84 11.52
CA VAL A 50 -10.24 9.47 10.63
C VAL A 50 -11.59 9.66 11.34
N PRO A 51 -12.21 8.64 11.96
CA PRO A 51 -13.42 8.83 12.76
C PRO A 51 -13.24 9.81 13.92
N ALA A 52 -12.14 9.69 14.66
CA ALA A 52 -11.87 10.60 15.78
C ALA A 52 -11.71 12.06 15.31
N GLY A 53 -10.99 12.29 14.22
CA GLY A 53 -10.83 13.62 13.64
C GLY A 53 -12.14 14.22 13.13
N THR A 54 -13.01 13.39 12.54
CA THR A 54 -14.36 13.82 12.11
C THR A 54 -15.20 14.22 13.32
N LEU A 55 -15.29 13.36 14.33
CA LEU A 55 -16.02 13.64 15.58
C LEU A 55 -15.51 14.93 16.27
N MET A 56 -14.18 15.09 16.34
CA MET A 56 -13.60 16.31 16.90
C MET A 56 -13.97 17.56 16.10
N SER A 57 -14.04 17.45 14.77
CA SER A 57 -14.42 18.57 13.90
C SER A 57 -15.90 18.94 14.04
N GLU A 58 -16.77 17.96 14.24
CA GLU A 58 -18.21 18.15 14.37
C GLU A 58 -18.61 18.65 15.76
N PHE A 59 -18.09 18.02 16.84
CA PHE A 59 -18.55 18.30 18.20
C PHE A 59 -17.71 19.36 18.94
N LEU A 60 -16.48 19.62 18.53
CA LEU A 60 -15.59 20.56 19.20
C LEU A 60 -15.17 21.70 18.27
N SER A 61 -14.10 21.52 17.51
CA SER A 61 -13.68 22.45 16.47
C SER A 61 -12.59 21.86 15.58
N CYS A 62 -12.55 22.27 14.30
CA CYS A 62 -11.45 21.92 13.40
C CYS A 62 -10.08 22.36 13.95
N ARG A 63 -10.01 23.48 14.67
CA ARG A 63 -8.75 23.98 15.25
C ARG A 63 -8.21 23.01 16.30
N LEU A 64 -9.07 22.45 17.15
CA LEU A 64 -8.67 21.50 18.17
C LEU A 64 -8.12 20.20 17.53
N ALA A 65 -8.75 19.72 16.47
CA ALA A 65 -8.25 18.57 15.72
C ALA A 65 -6.82 18.81 15.21
N PHE A 66 -6.51 19.99 14.65
CA PHE A 66 -5.16 20.32 14.22
C PHE A 66 -4.16 20.48 15.39
N ILE A 67 -4.59 21.00 16.54
CA ILE A 67 -3.75 21.09 17.74
C ILE A 67 -3.37 19.69 18.23
N VAL A 68 -4.34 18.76 18.31
CA VAL A 68 -4.10 17.37 18.71
C VAL A 68 -3.16 16.67 17.72
N LEU A 69 -3.36 16.85 16.41
CA LEU A 69 -2.46 16.31 15.40
C LEU A 69 -1.05 16.88 15.51
N SER A 70 -0.91 18.18 15.81
CA SER A 70 0.40 18.82 16.01
C SER A 70 1.10 18.30 17.25
N ALA A 71 0.38 18.13 18.36
CA ALA A 71 0.90 17.53 19.60
C ALA A 71 1.34 16.07 19.36
N TRP A 72 0.54 15.30 18.63
CA TRP A 72 0.88 13.93 18.23
C TRP A 72 2.14 13.88 17.38
N ALA A 73 2.26 14.77 16.38
CA ALA A 73 3.45 14.88 15.56
C ALA A 73 4.69 15.23 16.37
N ALA A 74 4.60 16.18 17.30
CA ALA A 74 5.70 16.53 18.20
C ALA A 74 6.10 15.35 19.10
N MET A 75 5.14 14.62 19.63
CA MET A 75 5.38 13.39 20.39
C MET A 75 6.08 12.33 19.54
N THR A 76 5.66 12.15 18.30
CA THR A 76 6.29 11.20 17.37
C THR A 76 7.74 11.55 17.10
N VAL A 77 8.07 12.84 16.90
CA VAL A 77 9.45 13.32 16.75
C VAL A 77 10.26 13.01 18.02
N PHE A 78 9.73 13.30 19.20
CA PHE A 78 10.40 13.02 20.47
C PHE A 78 10.66 11.52 20.65
N LEU A 79 9.70 10.65 20.35
CA LEU A 79 9.87 9.21 20.44
C LEU A 79 10.88 8.69 19.40
N ALA A 80 10.85 9.23 18.18
CA ALA A 80 11.83 8.88 17.16
C ALA A 80 13.26 9.22 17.57
N LEU A 81 13.46 10.40 18.16
CA LEU A 81 14.77 10.82 18.66
C LEU A 81 15.26 9.99 19.84
N SER A 82 14.34 9.46 20.68
CA SER A 82 14.71 8.69 21.87
C SER A 82 14.87 7.20 21.62
N TRP A 83 14.10 6.61 20.71
CA TRP A 83 14.03 5.15 20.53
C TRP A 83 14.72 4.64 19.28
N VAL A 84 14.83 5.47 18.22
CA VAL A 84 15.52 5.02 17.02
C VAL A 84 17.02 5.06 17.24
N PRO A 85 17.72 3.93 17.14
CA PRO A 85 19.18 3.90 17.30
C PRO A 85 19.86 4.69 16.18
N ALA A 86 21.06 5.20 16.47
CA ALA A 86 21.90 5.84 15.45
C ALA A 86 22.24 4.80 14.36
N ILE A 87 21.71 5.01 13.17
CA ILE A 87 21.94 4.14 12.01
C ILE A 87 23.10 4.74 11.22
N ALA A 88 23.99 3.87 10.71
CA ALA A 88 25.10 4.31 9.87
C ALA A 88 24.55 5.09 8.66
N PRO A 89 25.15 6.24 8.32
CA PRO A 89 24.68 7.05 7.21
C PRO A 89 24.71 6.26 5.91
N VAL A 90 23.63 6.37 5.13
CA VAL A 90 23.58 5.80 3.78
C VAL A 90 24.67 6.47 2.94
N LYS A 91 25.37 5.69 2.12
CA LYS A 91 26.41 6.19 1.23
C LYS A 91 25.86 7.33 0.38
N ASP A 92 26.43 8.51 0.53
CA ASP A 92 26.07 9.64 -0.34
C ASP A 92 26.62 9.40 -1.76
N VAL A 93 25.68 9.25 -2.69
CA VAL A 93 25.99 9.05 -4.12
C VAL A 93 25.57 10.26 -4.96
N GLY A 94 25.18 11.34 -4.30
CA GLY A 94 24.61 12.52 -4.95
C GLY A 94 23.25 12.24 -5.62
N LEU A 95 22.55 13.30 -6.04
CA LEU A 95 21.22 13.16 -6.65
C LEU A 95 21.22 12.24 -7.89
N ALA A 96 22.16 12.42 -8.80
CA ALA A 96 22.26 11.60 -10.02
C ALA A 96 22.49 10.11 -9.69
N GLY A 97 23.27 9.82 -8.63
CA GLY A 97 23.50 8.46 -8.16
C GLY A 97 22.25 7.81 -7.59
N GLN A 98 21.42 8.59 -6.87
CA GLN A 98 20.16 8.09 -6.32
C GLN A 98 19.18 7.65 -7.40
N PHE A 99 19.15 8.27 -8.57
CA PHE A 99 18.29 7.88 -9.70
C PHE A 99 18.85 6.72 -10.54
N ARG A 100 20.08 6.24 -10.27
CA ARG A 100 20.73 5.23 -11.09
C ARG A 100 19.98 3.91 -11.18
N PHE A 101 19.21 3.52 -10.15
CA PHE A 101 18.40 2.29 -10.16
C PHE A 101 17.31 2.32 -11.24
N LEU A 102 16.77 3.49 -11.61
CA LEU A 102 15.78 3.64 -12.67
C LEU A 102 16.32 3.37 -14.09
N ARG A 103 17.65 3.24 -14.26
CA ARG A 103 18.23 2.81 -15.54
C ARG A 103 18.04 1.33 -15.83
N LYS A 104 17.70 0.54 -14.81
CA LYS A 104 17.42 -0.90 -14.95
C LYS A 104 15.94 -1.13 -15.22
N PRO A 105 15.57 -2.19 -15.99
CA PRO A 105 14.15 -2.48 -16.26
C PRO A 105 13.38 -2.99 -15.05
N GLY A 106 14.02 -3.66 -14.09
CA GLY A 106 13.39 -4.23 -12.90
C GLY A 106 12.54 -3.24 -12.10
N PRO A 107 13.09 -2.08 -11.67
CA PRO A 107 12.34 -1.05 -10.96
C PRO A 107 11.08 -0.58 -11.69
N TRP A 108 11.09 -0.49 -13.01
CA TRP A 108 9.92 -0.09 -13.80
C TRP A 108 8.81 -1.15 -13.78
N LEU A 109 9.17 -2.43 -13.73
CA LEU A 109 8.19 -3.51 -13.57
C LEU A 109 7.51 -3.43 -12.20
N ILE A 110 8.28 -3.12 -11.15
CA ILE A 110 7.73 -2.96 -9.78
C ILE A 110 6.84 -1.70 -9.73
N LEU A 111 7.33 -0.55 -10.18
CA LEU A 111 6.56 0.70 -10.18
C LEU A 111 5.29 0.60 -11.03
N GLY A 112 5.38 -0.05 -12.19
CA GLY A 112 4.24 -0.33 -13.05
C GLY A 112 3.20 -1.21 -12.35
N ALA A 113 3.64 -2.24 -11.62
CA ALA A 113 2.76 -3.12 -10.85
C ALA A 113 2.13 -2.39 -9.66
N VAL A 114 2.89 -1.56 -8.93
CA VAL A 114 2.36 -0.72 -7.85
C VAL A 114 1.30 0.24 -8.40
N PHE A 115 1.61 0.93 -9.48
CA PHE A 115 0.70 1.88 -10.12
C PHE A 115 -0.58 1.20 -10.60
N THR A 116 -0.48 0.15 -11.42
CA THR A 116 -1.64 -0.52 -12.01
C THR A 116 -2.45 -1.29 -10.96
N GLY A 117 -1.78 -1.92 -10.00
CA GLY A 117 -2.44 -2.65 -8.93
C GLY A 117 -3.26 -1.75 -8.02
N ASN A 118 -2.68 -0.63 -7.60
CA ASN A 118 -3.42 0.34 -6.79
C ASN A 118 -4.52 1.03 -7.62
N ALA A 119 -4.27 1.39 -8.87
CA ALA A 119 -5.30 1.91 -9.74
C ALA A 119 -6.49 0.92 -9.85
N GLY A 120 -6.20 -0.38 -9.99
CA GLY A 120 -7.23 -1.42 -10.03
C GLY A 120 -8.11 -1.43 -8.79
N VAL A 121 -7.52 -1.46 -7.60
CA VAL A 121 -8.27 -1.45 -6.34
C VAL A 121 -9.02 -0.13 -6.15
N PHE A 122 -8.40 1.01 -6.46
CA PHE A 122 -9.01 2.33 -6.25
C PHE A 122 -10.10 2.68 -7.27
N CYS A 123 -10.24 1.94 -8.37
CA CYS A 123 -11.44 2.02 -9.21
C CYS A 123 -12.72 1.78 -8.41
N TRP A 124 -12.69 0.85 -7.47
CA TRP A 124 -13.82 0.52 -6.61
C TRP A 124 -13.71 1.19 -5.23
N TRP A 125 -12.52 1.20 -4.63
CA TRP A 125 -12.31 1.68 -3.26
C TRP A 125 -12.75 3.13 -3.06
N SER A 126 -12.54 3.99 -4.05
CA SER A 126 -12.97 5.39 -4.00
C SER A 126 -14.49 5.55 -3.94
N TYR A 127 -15.22 4.52 -4.32
CA TYR A 127 -16.69 4.48 -4.36
C TYR A 127 -17.28 3.47 -3.38
N VAL A 128 -16.47 2.94 -2.46
CA VAL A 128 -16.90 1.89 -1.52
C VAL A 128 -18.06 2.32 -0.63
N SER A 129 -18.04 3.56 -0.11
CA SER A 129 -19.13 4.07 0.74
C SER A 129 -20.48 4.12 0.02
N PRO A 130 -20.64 4.77 -1.14
CA PRO A 130 -21.90 4.72 -1.88
C PRO A 130 -22.21 3.31 -2.43
N TRP A 131 -21.22 2.48 -2.72
CA TRP A 131 -21.44 1.07 -3.11
C TRP A 131 -22.04 0.26 -1.97
N LEU A 132 -21.54 0.40 -0.74
CA LEU A 132 -22.09 -0.26 0.45
C LEU A 132 -23.55 0.13 0.70
N GLN A 133 -23.89 1.40 0.49
CA GLN A 133 -25.25 1.89 0.69
C GLN A 133 -26.19 1.45 -0.44
N LYS A 134 -25.83 1.71 -1.69
CA LYS A 134 -26.72 1.51 -2.84
C LYS A 134 -26.78 0.06 -3.33
N THR A 135 -25.69 -0.69 -3.16
CA THR A 135 -25.55 -2.07 -3.64
C THR A 135 -25.56 -3.06 -2.49
N GLY A 136 -24.87 -2.76 -1.41
CA GLY A 136 -24.84 -3.57 -0.20
C GLY A 136 -26.12 -3.46 0.64
N GLY A 137 -26.92 -2.41 0.45
CA GLY A 137 -28.17 -2.18 1.18
C GLY A 137 -27.98 -1.68 2.61
N TYR A 138 -26.80 -1.19 2.96
CA TYR A 138 -26.50 -0.69 4.30
C TYR A 138 -26.94 0.76 4.47
N ASP A 139 -27.46 1.09 5.65
CA ASP A 139 -27.69 2.48 6.05
C ASP A 139 -26.37 3.24 6.22
N SER A 140 -26.42 4.56 6.04
CA SER A 140 -25.26 5.45 6.18
C SER A 140 -24.49 5.27 7.48
N ASP A 141 -25.21 5.03 8.58
CA ASP A 141 -24.68 4.89 9.93
C ASP A 141 -23.86 3.60 10.13
N MET A 142 -24.07 2.60 9.26
CA MET A 142 -23.31 1.34 9.28
C MET A 142 -21.99 1.43 8.49
N VAL A 143 -21.85 2.40 7.60
CA VAL A 143 -20.63 2.54 6.76
C VAL A 143 -19.36 2.69 7.58
N PRO A 144 -19.29 3.50 8.66
CA PRO A 144 -18.10 3.58 9.50
C PRO A 144 -17.68 2.24 10.08
N PHE A 145 -18.62 1.40 10.53
CA PHE A 145 -18.32 0.06 11.07
C PHE A 145 -17.75 -0.87 9.99
N LEU A 146 -18.26 -0.78 8.76
CA LEU A 146 -17.72 -1.54 7.63
C LEU A 146 -16.33 -1.05 7.23
N MET A 147 -16.05 0.24 7.36
CA MET A 147 -14.69 0.77 7.18
C MET A 147 -13.75 0.30 8.29
N MET A 148 -14.22 0.12 9.52
CA MET A 148 -13.44 -0.53 10.59
C MET A 148 -13.16 -2.01 10.27
N LEU A 149 -14.13 -2.74 9.73
CA LEU A 149 -13.94 -4.11 9.24
C LEU A 149 -12.90 -4.16 8.12
N ALA A 150 -12.93 -3.21 7.19
CA ALA A 150 -11.90 -3.05 6.16
C ALA A 150 -10.52 -2.79 6.78
N GLY A 151 -10.43 -1.88 7.75
CA GLY A 151 -9.21 -1.62 8.51
C GLY A 151 -8.66 -2.87 9.19
N PHE A 152 -9.52 -3.68 9.79
CA PHE A 152 -9.14 -4.99 10.34
C PHE A 152 -8.59 -5.91 9.25
N GLY A 153 -9.24 -5.99 8.09
CA GLY A 153 -8.74 -6.72 6.92
C GLY A 153 -7.35 -6.26 6.49
N MET A 154 -7.11 -4.94 6.45
CA MET A 154 -5.80 -4.36 6.16
C MET A 154 -4.72 -4.80 7.16
N VAL A 155 -5.01 -4.76 8.47
CA VAL A 155 -4.07 -5.21 9.51
C VAL A 155 -3.72 -6.69 9.33
N VAL A 156 -4.73 -7.54 9.19
CA VAL A 156 -4.53 -8.98 9.00
C VAL A 156 -3.75 -9.27 7.72
N GLY A 157 -4.12 -8.60 6.62
CA GLY A 157 -3.44 -8.70 5.33
C GLY A 157 -1.97 -8.31 5.42
N GLY A 158 -1.68 -7.18 6.05
CA GLY A 158 -0.31 -6.71 6.26
C GLY A 158 0.55 -7.68 7.06
N ILE A 159 0.03 -8.18 8.19
CA ILE A 159 0.76 -9.14 9.04
C ILE A 159 1.03 -10.44 8.28
N ILE A 160 0.04 -11.01 7.62
CA ILE A 160 0.17 -12.26 6.88
C ILE A 160 1.09 -12.06 5.66
N GLY A 161 0.90 -10.98 4.90
CA GLY A 161 1.74 -10.63 3.76
C GLY A 161 3.20 -10.45 4.15
N GLY A 162 3.49 -9.75 5.27
CA GLY A 162 4.83 -9.60 5.80
C GLY A 162 5.48 -10.93 6.15
N ARG A 163 4.76 -11.81 6.87
CA ARG A 163 5.27 -13.14 7.24
C ARG A 163 5.55 -14.05 6.03
N ILE A 164 4.66 -14.02 5.05
CA ILE A 164 4.86 -14.83 3.83
C ILE A 164 6.05 -14.28 3.04
N THR A 165 6.21 -12.96 2.96
CA THR A 165 7.34 -12.32 2.28
C THR A 165 8.68 -12.73 2.87
N ASP A 166 8.81 -12.80 4.18
CA ASP A 166 10.06 -13.21 4.84
C ASP A 166 10.42 -14.70 4.57
N ASN A 167 9.42 -15.54 4.26
CA ASN A 167 9.61 -16.97 4.05
C ASN A 167 9.53 -17.41 2.58
N TRP A 168 9.16 -16.50 1.69
CA TRP A 168 8.97 -16.80 0.27
C TRP A 168 9.49 -15.63 -0.60
N ARG A 169 9.33 -15.74 -1.92
CA ARG A 169 9.76 -14.73 -2.88
C ARG A 169 8.95 -13.43 -2.72
N HIS A 170 9.63 -12.31 -2.62
CA HIS A 170 8.99 -11.01 -2.42
C HIS A 170 8.02 -10.67 -3.56
N ALA A 171 8.45 -10.83 -4.83
CA ALA A 171 7.59 -10.55 -5.98
C ALA A 171 6.47 -11.59 -6.13
N GLY A 172 6.72 -12.86 -5.78
CA GLY A 172 5.71 -13.90 -5.74
C GLY A 172 4.62 -13.57 -4.72
N THR A 173 5.00 -13.14 -3.53
CA THR A 173 4.05 -12.72 -2.48
C THR A 173 3.26 -11.49 -2.93
N ALA A 174 3.91 -10.50 -3.53
CA ALA A 174 3.22 -9.33 -4.06
C ALA A 174 2.21 -9.70 -5.17
N ALA A 175 2.59 -10.61 -6.09
CA ALA A 175 1.69 -11.09 -7.14
C ALA A 175 0.48 -11.83 -6.57
N LEU A 176 0.68 -12.66 -5.52
CA LEU A 176 -0.40 -13.36 -4.82
C LEU A 176 -1.39 -12.37 -4.20
N GLY A 177 -0.91 -11.39 -3.44
CA GLY A 177 -1.77 -10.39 -2.82
C GLY A 177 -2.53 -9.54 -3.85
N GLN A 178 -1.87 -9.22 -4.97
CA GLN A 178 -2.53 -8.52 -6.07
C GLN A 178 -3.62 -9.39 -6.74
N ALA A 179 -3.37 -10.69 -6.89
CA ALA A 179 -4.37 -11.63 -7.39
C ALA A 179 -5.56 -11.76 -6.43
N ILE A 180 -5.32 -11.80 -5.11
CA ILE A 180 -6.37 -11.79 -4.08
C ILE A 180 -7.27 -10.56 -4.24
N SER A 181 -6.69 -9.37 -4.38
CA SER A 181 -7.44 -8.13 -4.61
C SER A 181 -8.21 -8.17 -5.94
N GLY A 182 -7.57 -8.63 -7.01
CA GLY A 182 -8.16 -8.75 -8.34
C GLY A 182 -9.36 -9.70 -8.39
N VAL A 183 -9.26 -10.86 -7.71
CA VAL A 183 -10.37 -11.80 -7.53
C VAL A 183 -11.49 -11.15 -6.74
N GLY A 184 -11.17 -10.41 -5.67
CA GLY A 184 -12.17 -9.65 -4.92
C GLY A 184 -12.94 -8.65 -5.79
N LEU A 185 -12.25 -7.89 -6.65
CA LEU A 185 -12.88 -6.97 -7.60
C LEU A 185 -13.78 -7.69 -8.61
N LEU A 186 -13.33 -8.83 -9.13
CA LEU A 186 -14.13 -9.65 -10.03
C LEU A 186 -15.39 -10.16 -9.35
N LEU A 187 -15.29 -10.63 -8.11
CA LEU A 187 -16.44 -11.12 -7.34
C LEU A 187 -17.41 -9.98 -6.99
N VAL A 188 -16.96 -8.78 -6.70
CA VAL A 188 -17.81 -7.59 -6.53
C VAL A 188 -18.65 -7.32 -7.78
N PHE A 189 -18.10 -7.57 -8.97
CA PHE A 189 -18.83 -7.39 -10.22
C PHE A 189 -19.81 -8.51 -10.48
N LEU A 190 -19.40 -9.78 -10.26
CA LEU A 190 -20.18 -10.96 -10.65
C LEU A 190 -21.30 -11.33 -9.66
N VAL A 191 -21.09 -11.05 -8.37
CA VAL A 191 -22.02 -11.47 -7.31
C VAL A 191 -22.99 -10.35 -6.99
N PRO A 192 -24.31 -10.63 -6.97
CA PRO A 192 -25.30 -9.65 -6.55
C PRO A 192 -25.00 -9.11 -5.15
N GLY A 193 -25.05 -7.78 -5.02
CA GLY A 193 -24.80 -7.12 -3.75
C GLY A 193 -25.90 -7.43 -2.72
N ASN A 194 -25.48 -7.87 -1.54
CA ASN A 194 -26.30 -7.96 -0.34
C ASN A 194 -25.43 -7.64 0.88
N HIS A 195 -26.03 -7.52 2.06
CA HIS A 195 -25.30 -7.17 3.29
C HIS A 195 -24.08 -8.08 3.53
N VAL A 196 -24.25 -9.39 3.41
CA VAL A 196 -23.18 -10.35 3.72
C VAL A 196 -22.06 -10.28 2.68
N SER A 197 -22.40 -10.32 1.39
CA SER A 197 -21.39 -10.25 0.32
C SER A 197 -20.63 -8.92 0.35
N ALA A 198 -21.31 -7.82 0.64
CA ALA A 198 -20.71 -6.51 0.71
C ALA A 198 -19.67 -6.39 1.86
N ALA A 199 -19.99 -6.92 3.04
CA ALA A 199 -19.05 -6.97 4.16
C ALA A 199 -17.84 -7.86 3.85
N ILE A 200 -18.07 -9.05 3.28
CA ILE A 200 -16.99 -9.99 2.91
C ILE A 200 -16.06 -9.37 1.88
N PHE A 201 -16.57 -8.77 0.81
CA PHE A 201 -15.73 -8.18 -0.24
C PHE A 201 -14.97 -6.95 0.22
N THR A 202 -15.57 -6.15 1.10
CA THR A 202 -14.89 -5.01 1.72
C THR A 202 -13.68 -5.46 2.54
N PHE A 203 -13.85 -6.49 3.37
CA PHE A 203 -12.74 -7.11 4.11
C PHE A 203 -11.69 -7.71 3.16
N TRP A 204 -12.13 -8.51 2.18
CA TRP A 204 -11.28 -9.26 1.26
C TRP A 204 -10.36 -8.35 0.42
N ILE A 205 -10.92 -7.31 -0.18
CA ILE A 205 -10.16 -6.37 -1.00
C ILE A 205 -9.19 -5.57 -0.14
N ALA A 206 -9.62 -5.13 1.04
CA ALA A 206 -8.79 -4.43 2.01
C ALA A 206 -7.62 -5.31 2.51
N PHE A 207 -7.87 -6.58 2.77
CA PHE A 207 -6.86 -7.57 3.11
C PHE A 207 -5.80 -7.69 1.99
N GLY A 208 -6.23 -7.89 0.73
CA GLY A 208 -5.32 -8.01 -0.41
C GLY A 208 -4.49 -6.74 -0.63
N LEU A 209 -5.09 -5.55 -0.50
CA LEU A 209 -4.43 -4.26 -0.66
C LEU A 209 -3.24 -4.08 0.29
N PHE A 210 -3.35 -4.52 1.55
CA PHE A 210 -2.27 -4.38 2.52
C PHE A 210 -1.34 -5.59 2.58
N PHE A 211 -1.80 -6.75 2.12
CA PHE A 211 -0.95 -7.92 1.94
C PHE A 211 0.25 -7.64 1.00
N ILE A 212 0.05 -6.81 -0.03
CA ILE A 212 1.09 -6.44 -1.01
C ILE A 212 2.01 -5.33 -0.54
N SER A 213 1.68 -4.61 0.51
CA SER A 213 2.35 -3.37 0.92
C SER A 213 3.82 -3.60 1.28
N ALA A 214 4.11 -4.54 2.20
CA ALA A 214 5.48 -4.84 2.62
C ALA A 214 6.35 -5.41 1.49
N PRO A 215 5.91 -6.44 0.73
CA PRO A 215 6.74 -6.99 -0.35
C PRO A 215 7.05 -5.98 -1.45
N GLN A 216 6.11 -5.13 -1.86
CA GLN A 216 6.38 -4.10 -2.86
C GLN A 216 7.37 -3.04 -2.37
N GLN A 217 7.25 -2.64 -1.11
CA GLN A 217 8.17 -1.68 -0.50
C GLN A 217 9.59 -2.24 -0.40
N LEU A 218 9.74 -3.50 0.01
CA LEU A 218 11.04 -4.18 0.07
C LEU A 218 11.67 -4.36 -1.31
N LEU A 219 10.93 -4.89 -2.28
CA LEU A 219 11.40 -5.07 -3.65
C LEU A 219 12.00 -3.80 -4.22
N MET A 220 11.30 -2.68 -4.03
CA MET A 220 11.74 -1.43 -4.57
C MET A 220 12.96 -0.88 -3.83
N THR A 221 12.97 -0.95 -2.50
CA THR A 221 14.13 -0.55 -1.68
C THR A 221 15.36 -1.38 -2.05
N GLU A 222 15.21 -2.68 -2.29
CA GLU A 222 16.29 -3.55 -2.74
C GLU A 222 16.79 -3.22 -4.14
N SER A 223 15.90 -2.80 -5.02
CA SER A 223 16.29 -2.32 -6.36
C SER A 223 17.17 -1.08 -6.31
N GLY A 224 17.04 -0.28 -5.24
CA GLY A 224 17.83 0.91 -4.96
C GLY A 224 19.20 0.65 -4.32
N LYS A 225 19.57 -0.60 -3.99
CA LYS A 225 20.83 -0.93 -3.32
C LYS A 225 22.05 -0.26 -3.99
N GLY A 226 22.85 0.41 -3.16
CA GLY A 226 24.05 1.13 -3.58
C GLY A 226 23.89 2.65 -3.59
N GLY A 227 22.93 3.19 -2.81
CA GLY A 227 22.72 4.61 -2.50
C GLY A 227 21.41 5.21 -3.01
N GLY A 228 20.54 4.42 -3.64
CA GLY A 228 19.22 4.87 -4.10
C GLY A 228 18.05 4.35 -3.26
N GLU A 229 18.30 3.72 -2.13
CA GLU A 229 17.29 3.03 -1.32
C GLU A 229 16.19 3.97 -0.83
N LEU A 230 16.55 5.16 -0.38
CA LEU A 230 15.58 6.16 0.11
C LEU A 230 14.65 6.63 -1.01
N LEU A 231 15.23 6.96 -2.17
CA LEU A 231 14.46 7.41 -3.32
C LEU A 231 13.61 6.28 -3.89
N ALA A 232 14.11 5.05 -3.90
CA ALA A 232 13.37 3.87 -4.33
C ALA A 232 12.14 3.63 -3.45
N GLY A 233 12.28 3.69 -2.12
CA GLY A 233 11.17 3.60 -1.19
C GLY A 233 10.14 4.73 -1.36
N ALA A 234 10.60 5.96 -1.59
CA ALA A 234 9.73 7.10 -1.88
C ALA A 234 8.98 6.93 -3.22
N ALA A 235 9.63 6.37 -4.24
CA ALA A 235 9.05 6.14 -5.56
C ALA A 235 7.84 5.19 -5.52
N VAL A 236 7.83 4.21 -4.60
CA VAL A 236 6.66 3.36 -4.37
C VAL A 236 5.44 4.20 -3.98
N GLN A 237 5.61 5.16 -3.07
CA GLN A 237 4.50 6.01 -2.63
C GLN A 237 4.01 6.95 -3.74
N VAL A 238 4.91 7.42 -4.59
CA VAL A 238 4.52 8.21 -5.77
C VAL A 238 3.68 7.35 -6.71
N ALA A 239 4.15 6.14 -7.06
CA ALA A 239 3.41 5.21 -7.92
C ALA A 239 2.06 4.82 -7.31
N PHE A 240 2.02 4.55 -6.00
CA PHE A 240 0.81 4.25 -5.24
C PHE A 240 -0.21 5.38 -5.35
N ASN A 241 0.16 6.62 -4.99
CA ASN A 241 -0.76 7.75 -5.00
C ASN A 241 -1.22 8.12 -6.42
N PHE A 242 -0.32 7.99 -7.41
CA PHE A 242 -0.69 8.23 -8.81
C PHE A 242 -1.66 7.15 -9.31
N GLY A 243 -1.44 5.89 -8.91
CA GLY A 243 -2.37 4.79 -9.15
C GLY A 243 -3.75 5.07 -8.54
N ASN A 244 -3.80 5.52 -7.28
CA ASN A 244 -5.05 5.87 -6.60
C ASN A 244 -5.84 6.95 -7.37
N ALA A 245 -5.16 8.00 -7.84
CA ALA A 245 -5.78 9.07 -8.60
C ALA A 245 -6.35 8.56 -9.93
N VAL A 246 -5.55 7.82 -10.71
CA VAL A 246 -5.99 7.25 -12.00
C VAL A 246 -7.09 6.22 -11.78
N GLY A 247 -6.98 5.35 -10.77
CA GLY A 247 -8.02 4.39 -10.43
C GLY A 247 -9.36 5.06 -10.12
N SER A 248 -9.34 6.11 -9.30
CA SER A 248 -10.54 6.88 -8.98
C SER A 248 -11.18 7.50 -10.24
N MET A 249 -10.37 7.99 -11.18
CA MET A 249 -10.86 8.54 -12.45
C MET A 249 -11.47 7.45 -13.34
N VAL A 250 -10.81 6.29 -13.45
CA VAL A 250 -11.33 5.15 -14.23
C VAL A 250 -12.63 4.65 -13.62
N GLY A 251 -12.68 4.46 -12.30
CA GLY A 251 -13.89 4.06 -11.59
C GLY A 251 -15.06 5.03 -11.80
N GLY A 252 -14.80 6.35 -11.75
CA GLY A 252 -15.79 7.37 -12.06
C GLY A 252 -16.26 7.33 -13.51
N GLY A 253 -15.34 7.08 -14.46
CA GLY A 253 -15.68 6.88 -15.86
C GLY A 253 -16.60 5.67 -16.07
N MET A 254 -16.28 4.54 -15.43
CA MET A 254 -17.11 3.33 -15.48
C MET A 254 -18.49 3.55 -14.86
N LEU A 255 -18.56 4.31 -13.77
CA LEU A 255 -19.83 4.67 -13.13
C LEU A 255 -20.71 5.51 -14.05
N ASN A 256 -20.14 6.49 -14.72
CA ASN A 256 -20.88 7.34 -15.68
C ASN A 256 -21.35 6.53 -16.90
N LEU A 257 -20.50 5.67 -17.46
CA LEU A 257 -20.83 4.82 -18.62
C LEU A 257 -21.90 3.78 -18.31
N SER A 258 -21.95 3.31 -17.05
CA SER A 258 -22.92 2.27 -16.62
C SER A 258 -24.25 2.84 -16.08
N GLY A 259 -24.49 4.13 -16.21
CA GLY A 259 -25.70 4.76 -15.66
C GLY A 259 -25.78 4.72 -14.15
N MET A 260 -24.67 4.99 -13.47
CA MET A 260 -24.54 5.03 -12.00
C MET A 260 -24.64 3.63 -11.33
N ASN A 261 -24.30 2.58 -12.03
CA ASN A 261 -24.21 1.24 -11.46
C ASN A 261 -22.83 1.01 -10.83
N TYR A 262 -22.79 0.91 -9.50
CA TYR A 262 -21.56 0.80 -8.73
C TYR A 262 -20.80 -0.52 -8.89
N HIS A 263 -21.42 -1.60 -9.37
CA HIS A 263 -20.71 -2.85 -9.71
C HIS A 263 -19.64 -2.65 -10.80
N PHE A 264 -19.91 -1.76 -11.75
CA PHE A 264 -19.00 -1.51 -12.86
C PHE A 264 -17.71 -0.79 -12.44
N THR A 265 -17.68 -0.14 -11.29
CA THR A 265 -16.43 0.44 -10.76
C THR A 265 -15.39 -0.65 -10.50
N ALA A 266 -15.81 -1.80 -9.96
CA ALA A 266 -14.94 -2.94 -9.74
C ALA A 266 -14.46 -3.57 -11.06
N LEU A 267 -15.34 -3.68 -12.07
CA LEU A 267 -14.98 -4.20 -13.39
C LEU A 267 -13.86 -3.40 -14.04
N GLY A 268 -13.87 -2.06 -13.93
CA GLY A 268 -12.79 -1.20 -14.42
C GLY A 268 -11.42 -1.48 -13.77
N GLY A 269 -11.43 -2.01 -12.55
CA GLY A 269 -10.23 -2.38 -11.81
C GLY A 269 -9.62 -3.72 -12.18
N VAL A 270 -10.43 -4.69 -12.67
CA VAL A 270 -9.96 -6.05 -12.96
C VAL A 270 -8.81 -6.09 -13.99
N PRO A 271 -8.89 -5.44 -15.16
CA PRO A 271 -7.80 -5.44 -16.12
C PRO A 271 -6.48 -4.87 -15.55
N LEU A 272 -6.59 -3.82 -14.73
CA LEU A 272 -5.44 -3.19 -14.10
C LEU A 272 -4.78 -4.12 -13.07
N ALA A 273 -5.58 -4.85 -12.29
CA ALA A 273 -5.09 -5.86 -11.37
C ALA A 273 -4.39 -7.02 -12.11
N VAL A 274 -4.93 -7.47 -13.23
CA VAL A 274 -4.30 -8.50 -14.08
C VAL A 274 -2.95 -8.03 -14.63
N ILE A 275 -2.86 -6.78 -15.09
CA ILE A 275 -1.59 -6.19 -15.54
C ILE A 275 -0.57 -6.19 -14.39
N ALA A 276 -0.97 -5.79 -13.19
CA ALA A 276 -0.09 -5.77 -12.02
C ALA A 276 0.43 -7.17 -11.67
N VAL A 277 -0.45 -8.18 -11.67
CA VAL A 277 -0.05 -9.59 -11.45
C VAL A 277 0.95 -10.04 -12.51
N ALA A 278 0.69 -9.73 -13.80
CA ALA A 278 1.59 -10.09 -14.89
C ALA A 278 2.96 -9.44 -14.73
N LEU A 279 3.04 -8.14 -14.39
CA LEU A 279 4.30 -7.43 -14.19
C LEU A 279 5.11 -8.02 -13.03
N LEU A 280 4.47 -8.34 -11.90
CA LEU A 280 5.13 -8.96 -10.74
C LEU A 280 5.59 -10.38 -11.04
N THR A 281 4.79 -11.15 -11.78
CA THR A 281 5.16 -12.50 -12.20
C THR A 281 6.37 -12.47 -13.14
N ILE A 282 6.37 -11.56 -14.13
CA ILE A 282 7.51 -11.36 -15.03
C ILE A 282 8.76 -10.97 -14.23
N TYR A 283 8.61 -10.07 -13.24
CA TYR A 283 9.72 -9.69 -12.38
C TYR A 283 10.25 -10.87 -11.58
N SER A 284 9.38 -11.64 -10.93
CA SER A 284 9.76 -12.82 -10.15
C SER A 284 10.51 -13.84 -11.00
N MET A 285 10.01 -14.15 -12.19
CA MET A 285 10.64 -15.10 -13.10
C MET A 285 12.02 -14.66 -13.62
N ARG A 286 12.21 -13.34 -13.82
CA ARG A 286 13.46 -12.82 -14.42
C ARG A 286 14.53 -12.47 -13.41
N HIS A 287 14.15 -12.06 -12.20
CA HIS A 287 15.08 -11.48 -11.24
C HIS A 287 15.24 -12.35 -9.98
N GLU A 288 14.16 -12.89 -9.41
CA GLU A 288 14.26 -13.70 -8.17
C GLU A 288 14.78 -15.11 -8.43
N THR A 289 14.30 -15.80 -9.48
CA THR A 289 14.80 -17.15 -9.83
C THR A 289 16.28 -17.16 -10.19
N HIS A 290 16.78 -16.09 -10.78
CA HIS A 290 18.19 -16.01 -11.16
C HIS A 290 19.08 -15.75 -9.94
N THR A 291 18.61 -14.96 -8.97
CA THR A 291 19.34 -14.68 -7.72
C THR A 291 19.43 -15.91 -6.85
N ASP A 292 18.32 -16.64 -6.66
CA ASP A 292 18.28 -17.92 -5.93
C ASP A 292 19.23 -18.98 -6.52
N ALA A 293 19.34 -19.03 -7.85
CA ALA A 293 20.24 -19.94 -8.53
C ALA A 293 21.73 -19.59 -8.29
N LEU A 294 22.05 -18.28 -8.28
CA LEU A 294 23.42 -17.82 -8.02
C LEU A 294 23.83 -18.02 -6.54
N GLU A 295 22.93 -17.83 -5.60
CA GLU A 295 23.18 -18.08 -4.19
C GLU A 295 23.41 -19.55 -3.91
N ARG A 296 22.58 -20.44 -4.46
CA ARG A 296 22.79 -21.90 -4.37
C ARG A 296 24.12 -22.36 -4.98
N MET A 297 24.54 -21.77 -6.11
CA MET A 297 25.85 -22.08 -6.69
C MET A 297 27.00 -21.62 -5.79
N ARG A 298 26.87 -20.49 -5.10
CA ARG A 298 27.88 -20.04 -4.14
C ARG A 298 27.99 -20.94 -2.91
N GLU A 299 26.86 -21.44 -2.38
CA GLU A 299 26.84 -22.36 -1.25
C GLU A 299 27.45 -23.74 -1.59
N ILE A 300 27.40 -24.19 -2.85
CA ILE A 300 28.02 -25.43 -3.31
C ILE A 300 29.53 -25.28 -3.54
N THR A 301 30.02 -24.04 -3.68
CA THR A 301 31.41 -23.76 -4.03
C THR A 301 32.27 -23.39 -2.79
N VAL A 302 31.67 -23.30 -1.62
CA VAL A 302 32.28 -23.10 -0.30
C VAL A 302 32.25 -24.45 0.45
#